data_5ca64b737552e16c154cfc3935b870ae
#
_entry.id   5ca64b737552e16c154cfc3935b870ae
#
_cell.length_a   1.000
_cell.length_b   1.000
_cell.length_c   1.000
_cell.angle_alpha   90.00
_cell.angle_beta   90.00
_cell.angle_gamma   90.00
#
_symmetry.space_group_name_H-M   'P 1'
#
loop_
_entity.id
_entity.type
_entity.pdbx_description
1 polymer ?
#
loop_
_entity_poly.entity_id
_entity_poly.type
_entity_poly.pdbx_seq_one_letter_code
_entity_poly.pdbx_strand_id
1 'polypeptide(L)'
;MENILKKIEKISSFASRYIGIIIIAFSCLAFFWRDGFAWMTNYTSVFLGVIMFGMGLTIRLEDFRAIFSRPKEVIIGAVAQYTIMPVVAWVLCKVMNLPADLALGVILVGCCPGGTASNVITYIAGGDVALSVGMTIVSTLAAPVMTPFLVYILAGAWVEVSFWAMVLSVVKVILIPVLLGILLRTLVGEHVDKVSDVMPLISVVAIVMIIGGIVAINAEKILSCGVLVLGVVAIHNFCGMMLGLLAAKIFHVEYTRTTAIAIEVGMQNSGLAVSLAAANFVANPLATLPGAIFSVWHNIAGSIFAGIRRSGVENRTRTGENGVSAA
;
A
#
# COMPACT_ATOMS: atom_id res chain seq x y z
N MET A 1 31.02 -8.74 12.64
CA MET A 1 29.89 -8.84 11.69
C MET A 1 28.56 -8.83 12.43
N GLU A 2 28.38 -9.65 13.46
CA GLU A 2 27.12 -9.73 14.25
C GLU A 2 26.72 -8.41 14.93
N ASN A 3 27.66 -7.64 15.49
CA ASN A 3 27.39 -6.31 16.08
C ASN A 3 26.93 -5.27 15.06
N ILE A 4 27.36 -5.36 13.81
CA ILE A 4 26.93 -4.46 12.73
C ILE A 4 25.51 -4.82 12.32
N LEU A 5 25.21 -6.10 12.17
CA LEU A 5 23.86 -6.58 11.83
C LEU A 5 22.84 -6.17 12.89
N LYS A 6 23.15 -6.35 14.19
CA LYS A 6 22.27 -5.89 15.29
C LYS A 6 22.05 -4.37 15.31
N LYS A 7 23.05 -3.57 14.89
CA LYS A 7 22.88 -2.11 14.75
C LYS A 7 21.97 -1.78 13.58
N ILE A 8 22.14 -2.44 12.43
CA ILE A 8 21.31 -2.22 11.24
C ILE A 8 19.85 -2.62 11.54
N GLU A 9 19.62 -3.75 12.20
CA GLU A 9 18.30 -4.21 12.62
C GLU A 9 17.59 -3.18 13.53
N LYS A 10 18.31 -2.62 14.52
CA LYS A 10 17.78 -1.54 15.36
C LYS A 10 17.43 -0.28 14.56
N ILE A 11 18.27 0.10 13.59
CA ILE A 11 18.03 1.25 12.72
C ILE A 11 16.82 0.97 11.82
N SER A 12 16.74 -0.25 11.24
CA SER A 12 15.61 -0.71 10.41
C SER A 12 14.29 -0.68 11.17
N SER A 13 14.28 -1.22 12.39
CA SER A 13 13.11 -1.20 13.27
C SER A 13 12.71 0.23 13.67
N PHE A 14 13.67 1.10 13.99
CA PHE A 14 13.40 2.51 14.27
C PHE A 14 12.84 3.23 13.04
N ALA A 15 13.46 3.06 11.86
CA ALA A 15 13.02 3.70 10.63
C ALA A 15 11.59 3.26 10.24
N SER A 16 11.29 1.96 10.37
CA SER A 16 9.94 1.43 10.12
C SER A 16 8.92 1.95 11.10
N ARG A 17 9.28 2.07 12.39
CA ARG A 17 8.39 2.60 13.42
C ARG A 17 8.04 4.07 13.22
N TYR A 18 8.99 4.86 12.76
CA TYR A 18 8.84 6.31 12.58
C TYR A 18 8.73 6.73 11.12
N ILE A 19 8.39 5.80 10.21
CA ILE A 19 8.34 6.03 8.77
C ILE A 19 7.49 7.26 8.40
N GLY A 20 6.34 7.46 9.02
CA GLY A 20 5.47 8.61 8.77
C GLY A 20 6.16 9.94 9.09
N ILE A 21 6.87 10.02 10.24
CA ILE A 21 7.60 11.24 10.65
C ILE A 21 8.77 11.50 9.70
N ILE A 22 9.50 10.44 9.32
CA ILE A 22 10.62 10.53 8.38
C ILE A 22 10.13 11.05 7.02
N ILE A 23 9.04 10.51 6.50
CA ILE A 23 8.45 10.95 5.22
C ILE A 23 8.04 12.42 5.32
N ILE A 24 7.38 12.85 6.39
CA ILE A 24 6.96 14.25 6.56
C ILE A 24 8.20 15.17 6.60
N ALA A 25 9.22 14.83 7.39
CA ALA A 25 10.44 15.63 7.51
C ALA A 25 11.16 15.79 6.16
N PHE A 26 11.34 14.69 5.42
CA PHE A 26 11.95 14.74 4.08
C PHE A 26 11.06 15.42 3.05
N SER A 27 9.73 15.30 3.15
CA SER A 27 8.79 16.04 2.30
C SER A 27 8.90 17.54 2.54
N CYS A 28 9.00 17.98 3.78
CA CYS A 28 9.26 19.39 4.10
C CYS A 28 10.60 19.84 3.51
N LEU A 29 11.66 19.05 3.67
CA LEU A 29 12.96 19.39 3.08
C LEU A 29 12.89 19.48 1.54
N ALA A 30 12.24 18.51 0.89
CA ALA A 30 12.07 18.46 -0.56
C ALA A 30 11.21 19.64 -1.08
N PHE A 31 10.24 20.09 -0.30
CA PHE A 31 9.40 21.24 -0.63
C PHE A 31 10.22 22.53 -0.74
N PHE A 32 11.18 22.74 0.17
CA PHE A 32 12.03 23.94 0.17
C PHE A 32 13.28 23.80 -0.70
N TRP A 33 13.82 22.58 -0.86
CA TRP A 33 15.01 22.31 -1.66
C TRP A 33 14.68 21.42 -2.87
N ARG A 34 13.93 21.96 -3.80
CA ARG A 34 13.36 21.25 -4.95
C ARG A 34 14.42 20.59 -5.84
N ASP A 35 15.48 21.32 -6.18
CA ASP A 35 16.54 20.84 -7.09
C ASP A 35 17.28 19.63 -6.52
N GLY A 36 17.41 19.57 -5.18
CA GLY A 36 18.06 18.44 -4.50
C GLY A 36 17.26 17.14 -4.59
N PHE A 37 15.94 17.20 -4.81
CA PHE A 37 15.05 16.05 -4.81
C PHE A 37 14.37 15.74 -6.14
N ALA A 38 14.19 16.72 -7.03
CA ALA A 38 13.43 16.57 -8.29
C ALA A 38 13.96 15.42 -9.17
N TRP A 39 15.27 15.20 -9.22
CA TRP A 39 15.90 14.13 -10.01
C TRP A 39 15.44 12.71 -9.59
N MET A 40 14.98 12.53 -8.35
CA MET A 40 14.53 11.24 -7.83
C MET A 40 13.31 10.71 -8.57
N THR A 41 12.49 11.59 -9.15
CA THR A 41 11.30 11.20 -9.93
C THR A 41 11.63 10.32 -11.12
N ASN A 42 12.80 10.49 -11.74
CA ASN A 42 13.25 9.69 -12.87
C ASN A 42 13.50 8.22 -12.48
N TYR A 43 13.68 7.93 -11.19
CA TYR A 43 13.98 6.61 -10.66
C TYR A 43 12.83 5.99 -9.86
N THR A 44 11.64 6.61 -9.89
CA THR A 44 10.46 6.14 -9.14
C THR A 44 10.17 4.66 -9.38
N SER A 45 10.20 4.21 -10.63
CA SER A 45 9.97 2.80 -10.99
C SER A 45 11.07 1.86 -10.47
N VAL A 46 12.31 2.34 -10.44
CA VAL A 46 13.45 1.57 -9.88
C VAL A 46 13.29 1.42 -8.37
N PHE A 47 13.03 2.52 -7.67
CA PHE A 47 12.80 2.49 -6.22
C PHE A 47 11.63 1.58 -5.84
N LEU A 48 10.52 1.67 -6.60
CA LEU A 48 9.40 0.77 -6.37
C LEU A 48 9.78 -0.69 -6.66
N GLY A 49 10.51 -0.96 -7.73
CA GLY A 49 11.03 -2.30 -8.03
C GLY A 49 11.87 -2.89 -6.89
N VAL A 50 12.72 -2.07 -6.26
CA VAL A 50 13.51 -2.47 -5.09
C VAL A 50 12.60 -2.80 -3.89
N ILE A 51 11.57 -1.99 -3.64
CA ILE A 51 10.58 -2.27 -2.57
C ILE A 51 9.86 -3.59 -2.86
N MET A 52 9.42 -3.80 -4.10
CA MET A 52 8.68 -5.01 -4.50
C MET A 52 9.56 -6.26 -4.47
N PHE A 53 10.82 -6.14 -4.86
CA PHE A 53 11.81 -7.22 -4.69
C PHE A 53 12.00 -7.57 -3.21
N GLY A 54 12.16 -6.55 -2.35
CA GLY A 54 12.24 -6.74 -0.90
C GLY A 54 10.99 -7.43 -0.34
N MET A 55 9.79 -7.05 -0.80
CA MET A 55 8.55 -7.76 -0.47
C MET A 55 8.63 -9.23 -0.88
N GLY A 56 9.07 -9.53 -2.11
CA GLY A 56 9.24 -10.89 -2.58
C GLY A 56 10.19 -11.72 -1.72
N LEU A 57 11.28 -11.12 -1.20
CA LEU A 57 12.21 -11.77 -0.29
C LEU A 57 11.57 -12.11 1.08
N THR A 58 10.54 -11.40 1.51
CA THR A 58 9.86 -11.68 2.78
C THR A 58 8.77 -12.75 2.68
N ILE A 59 8.25 -13.03 1.47
CA ILE A 59 7.21 -14.03 1.25
C ILE A 59 7.79 -15.44 1.37
N ARG A 60 7.18 -16.26 2.22
CA ARG A 60 7.51 -17.68 2.43
C ARG A 60 6.53 -18.58 1.69
N LEU A 61 6.98 -19.78 1.33
CA LEU A 61 6.08 -20.78 0.72
C LEU A 61 4.93 -21.17 1.67
N GLU A 62 5.17 -21.10 2.97
CA GLU A 62 4.15 -21.32 4.00
C GLU A 62 3.01 -20.27 3.95
N ASP A 63 3.29 -19.04 3.51
CA ASP A 63 2.28 -17.97 3.38
C ASP A 63 1.22 -18.33 2.33
N PHE A 64 1.62 -19.09 1.29
CA PHE A 64 0.66 -19.63 0.32
C PHE A 64 -0.30 -20.65 0.93
N ARG A 65 0.12 -21.40 1.96
CA ARG A 65 -0.79 -22.32 2.68
C ARG A 65 -1.92 -21.57 3.37
N ALA A 66 -1.66 -20.36 3.88
CA ALA A 66 -2.68 -19.50 4.47
C ALA A 66 -3.78 -19.15 3.47
N ILE A 67 -3.42 -18.93 2.20
CA ILE A 67 -4.38 -18.65 1.10
C ILE A 67 -5.30 -19.85 0.89
N PHE A 68 -4.73 -21.06 0.81
CA PHE A 68 -5.51 -22.29 0.58
C PHE A 68 -6.28 -22.77 1.81
N SER A 69 -5.82 -22.43 3.02
CA SER A 69 -6.53 -22.81 4.25
C SER A 69 -7.73 -21.91 4.56
N ARG A 70 -7.77 -20.70 4.00
CA ARG A 70 -8.82 -19.69 4.25
C ARG A 70 -9.33 -19.04 2.94
N PRO A 71 -9.72 -19.85 1.94
CA PRO A 71 -10.03 -19.34 0.60
C PRO A 71 -11.22 -18.37 0.60
N LYS A 72 -12.21 -18.60 1.48
CA LYS A 72 -13.39 -17.73 1.60
C LYS A 72 -13.00 -16.30 1.97
N GLU A 73 -12.24 -16.13 3.04
CA GLU A 73 -11.84 -14.81 3.53
C GLU A 73 -10.88 -14.10 2.58
N VAL A 74 -9.97 -14.83 1.95
CA VAL A 74 -9.06 -14.28 0.93
C VAL A 74 -9.84 -13.78 -0.29
N ILE A 75 -10.82 -14.55 -0.77
CA ILE A 75 -11.68 -14.14 -1.88
C ILE A 75 -12.52 -12.92 -1.51
N ILE A 76 -13.12 -12.90 -0.32
CA ILE A 76 -13.88 -11.73 0.17
C ILE A 76 -12.98 -10.50 0.17
N GLY A 77 -11.76 -10.60 0.72
CA GLY A 77 -10.82 -9.50 0.78
C GLY A 77 -10.37 -9.03 -0.59
N ALA A 78 -10.01 -9.94 -1.50
CA ALA A 78 -9.57 -9.62 -2.87
C ALA A 78 -10.69 -8.99 -3.70
N VAL A 79 -11.92 -9.52 -3.61
CA VAL A 79 -13.09 -8.93 -4.28
C VAL A 79 -13.41 -7.57 -3.69
N ALA A 80 -13.42 -7.42 -2.38
CA ALA A 80 -13.64 -6.14 -1.72
C ALA A 80 -12.57 -5.11 -2.11
N GLN A 81 -11.31 -5.52 -2.21
CA GLN A 81 -10.18 -4.68 -2.63
C GLN A 81 -10.43 -4.08 -4.02
N TYR A 82 -10.73 -4.91 -5.00
CA TYR A 82 -10.88 -4.50 -6.39
C TYR A 82 -12.29 -4.04 -6.77
N THR A 83 -13.21 -3.94 -5.80
CA THR A 83 -14.54 -3.35 -5.99
C THR A 83 -14.73 -2.08 -5.17
N ILE A 84 -14.52 -2.14 -3.86
CA ILE A 84 -14.79 -1.03 -2.95
C ILE A 84 -13.90 0.17 -3.28
N MET A 85 -12.57 -0.03 -3.30
CA MET A 85 -11.65 1.10 -3.45
C MET A 85 -11.74 1.77 -4.82
N PRO A 86 -11.82 1.03 -5.97
CA PRO A 86 -12.02 1.66 -7.27
C PRO A 86 -13.35 2.42 -7.37
N VAL A 87 -14.44 1.84 -6.85
CA VAL A 87 -15.76 2.48 -6.89
C VAL A 87 -15.80 3.73 -6.03
N VAL A 88 -15.28 3.67 -4.80
CA VAL A 88 -15.19 4.85 -3.92
C VAL A 88 -14.34 5.94 -4.55
N ALA A 89 -13.19 5.60 -5.15
CA ALA A 89 -12.34 6.54 -5.88
C ALA A 89 -13.11 7.25 -6.99
N TRP A 90 -13.81 6.49 -7.82
CA TRP A 90 -14.60 7.02 -8.94
C TRP A 90 -15.74 7.91 -8.46
N VAL A 91 -16.49 7.49 -7.43
CA VAL A 91 -17.57 8.28 -6.83
C VAL A 91 -17.05 9.60 -6.28
N LEU A 92 -15.94 9.57 -5.53
CA LEU A 92 -15.31 10.78 -4.99
C LEU A 92 -14.90 11.74 -6.10
N CYS A 93 -14.28 11.24 -7.18
CA CYS A 93 -13.89 12.06 -8.33
C CYS A 93 -15.09 12.75 -8.98
N LYS A 94 -16.22 12.04 -9.11
CA LYS A 94 -17.44 12.59 -9.68
C LYS A 94 -18.14 13.58 -8.75
N VAL A 95 -18.34 13.22 -7.47
CA VAL A 95 -19.05 14.06 -6.50
C VAL A 95 -18.28 15.34 -6.20
N MET A 96 -16.97 15.26 -6.08
CA MET A 96 -16.11 16.42 -5.81
C MET A 96 -15.67 17.17 -7.08
N ASN A 97 -16.11 16.71 -8.25
CA ASN A 97 -15.79 17.30 -9.56
C ASN A 97 -14.29 17.59 -9.74
N LEU A 98 -13.47 16.57 -9.46
CA LEU A 98 -12.01 16.73 -9.47
C LEU A 98 -11.48 17.02 -10.89
N PRO A 99 -10.44 17.88 -11.01
CA PRO A 99 -9.69 18.03 -12.26
C PRO A 99 -9.14 16.70 -12.76
N ALA A 100 -9.00 16.53 -14.07
CA ALA A 100 -8.62 15.27 -14.71
C ALA A 100 -7.36 14.62 -14.12
N ASP A 101 -6.31 15.40 -13.87
CA ASP A 101 -5.06 14.90 -13.30
C ASP A 101 -5.26 14.32 -11.89
N LEU A 102 -5.99 15.04 -11.03
CA LEU A 102 -6.26 14.59 -9.66
C LEU A 102 -7.21 13.40 -9.64
N ALA A 103 -8.24 13.41 -10.49
CA ALA A 103 -9.16 12.28 -10.65
C ALA A 103 -8.41 11.00 -11.07
N LEU A 104 -7.54 11.11 -12.07
CA LEU A 104 -6.66 10.02 -12.49
C LEU A 104 -5.83 9.48 -11.32
N GLY A 105 -5.20 10.36 -10.55
CA GLY A 105 -4.38 9.94 -9.41
C GLY A 105 -5.17 9.23 -8.31
N VAL A 106 -6.37 9.71 -7.97
CA VAL A 106 -7.25 9.08 -6.99
C VAL A 106 -7.74 7.71 -7.48
N ILE A 107 -8.11 7.60 -8.77
CA ILE A 107 -8.52 6.33 -9.39
C ILE A 107 -7.35 5.34 -9.42
N LEU A 108 -6.13 5.80 -9.77
CA LEU A 108 -4.94 4.95 -9.73
C LEU A 108 -4.72 4.37 -8.32
N VAL A 109 -4.83 5.18 -7.27
CA VAL A 109 -4.73 4.70 -5.89
C VAL A 109 -5.80 3.65 -5.60
N GLY A 110 -7.05 3.91 -5.96
CA GLY A 110 -8.16 2.98 -5.73
C GLY A 110 -8.04 1.67 -6.49
N CYS A 111 -7.44 1.67 -7.68
CA CYS A 111 -7.28 0.49 -8.53
C CYS A 111 -6.00 -0.33 -8.22
N CYS A 112 -5.15 0.14 -7.30
CA CYS A 112 -3.95 -0.59 -6.88
C CYS A 112 -4.28 -1.76 -5.94
N PRO A 113 -3.39 -2.76 -5.82
CA PRO A 113 -3.52 -3.82 -4.81
C PRO A 113 -3.31 -3.28 -3.40
N GLY A 114 -3.53 -4.12 -2.40
CA GLY A 114 -3.20 -3.84 -1.01
C GLY A 114 -1.72 -3.48 -0.82
N GLY A 115 -1.44 -2.59 0.12
CA GLY A 115 -0.07 -2.16 0.43
C GLY A 115 0.56 -3.03 1.51
N THR A 116 1.86 -3.32 1.41
CA THR A 116 2.60 -4.13 2.40
C THR A 116 2.54 -3.59 3.84
N ALA A 117 2.30 -2.30 4.01
CA ALA A 117 2.14 -1.68 5.31
C ALA A 117 0.90 -2.20 6.06
N SER A 118 -0.13 -2.70 5.35
CA SER A 118 -1.33 -3.29 5.95
C SER A 118 -1.02 -4.47 6.87
N ASN A 119 -0.01 -5.29 6.53
CA ASN A 119 0.40 -6.45 7.32
C ASN A 119 0.91 -6.03 8.71
N VAL A 120 1.70 -4.95 8.76
CA VAL A 120 2.22 -4.40 10.03
C VAL A 120 1.10 -3.78 10.85
N ILE A 121 0.22 -3.03 10.21
CA ILE A 121 -0.94 -2.41 10.87
C ILE A 121 -1.91 -3.49 11.37
N THR A 122 -2.11 -4.57 10.62
CA THR A 122 -2.91 -5.74 11.06
C THR A 122 -2.31 -6.40 12.29
N TYR A 123 -0.99 -6.56 12.34
CA TYR A 123 -0.29 -7.07 13.53
C TYR A 123 -0.51 -6.18 14.76
N ILE A 124 -0.34 -4.86 14.60
CA ILE A 124 -0.58 -3.87 15.68
C ILE A 124 -2.03 -3.92 16.16
N ALA A 125 -2.98 -4.10 15.24
CA ALA A 125 -4.41 -4.20 15.55
C ALA A 125 -4.83 -5.50 16.25
N GLY A 126 -3.93 -6.50 16.38
CA GLY A 126 -4.28 -7.84 16.84
C GLY A 126 -5.18 -8.60 15.86
N GLY A 127 -5.09 -8.26 14.56
CA GLY A 127 -5.77 -8.94 13.47
C GLY A 127 -5.04 -10.19 12.99
N ASP A 128 -5.65 -10.93 12.06
CA ASP A 128 -5.09 -12.13 11.45
C ASP A 128 -4.04 -11.75 10.39
N VAL A 129 -2.76 -11.77 10.80
CA VAL A 129 -1.63 -11.38 9.93
C VAL A 129 -1.46 -12.34 8.76
N ALA A 130 -1.68 -13.64 8.97
CA ALA A 130 -1.54 -14.63 7.89
C ALA A 130 -2.58 -14.40 6.78
N LEU A 131 -3.81 -14.02 7.16
CA LEU A 131 -4.84 -13.62 6.19
C LEU A 131 -4.45 -12.32 5.47
N SER A 132 -3.95 -11.30 6.19
CA SER A 132 -3.50 -10.04 5.60
C SER A 132 -2.41 -10.27 4.55
N VAL A 133 -1.37 -11.03 4.89
CA VAL A 133 -0.29 -11.41 3.95
C VAL A 133 -0.85 -12.15 2.75
N GLY A 134 -1.73 -13.12 2.96
CA GLY A 134 -2.37 -13.88 1.88
C GLY A 134 -3.16 -12.98 0.92
N MET A 135 -3.93 -12.02 1.43
CA MET A 135 -4.68 -11.05 0.62
C MET A 135 -3.73 -10.12 -0.15
N THR A 136 -2.67 -9.63 0.49
CA THR A 136 -1.63 -8.81 -0.18
C THR A 136 -0.98 -9.58 -1.33
N ILE A 137 -0.63 -10.86 -1.12
CA ILE A 137 -0.05 -11.71 -2.18
C ILE A 137 -1.03 -11.84 -3.34
N VAL A 138 -2.27 -12.24 -3.08
CA VAL A 138 -3.29 -12.47 -4.11
C VAL A 138 -3.58 -11.18 -4.88
N SER A 139 -3.80 -10.06 -4.20
CA SER A 139 -4.05 -8.79 -4.86
C SER A 139 -2.85 -8.31 -5.68
N THR A 140 -1.62 -8.47 -5.17
CA THR A 140 -0.40 -8.10 -5.88
C THR A 140 -0.17 -8.93 -7.14
N LEU A 141 -0.43 -10.25 -7.08
CA LEU A 141 -0.32 -11.13 -8.26
C LEU A 141 -1.43 -10.87 -9.28
N ALA A 142 -2.60 -10.42 -8.86
CA ALA A 142 -3.70 -10.02 -9.74
C ALA A 142 -3.51 -8.61 -10.34
N ALA A 143 -2.70 -7.76 -9.74
CA ALA A 143 -2.51 -6.36 -10.13
C ALA A 143 -2.14 -6.13 -11.61
N PRO A 144 -1.28 -6.97 -12.27
CA PRO A 144 -0.95 -6.79 -13.69
C PRO A 144 -2.15 -6.78 -14.64
N VAL A 145 -3.23 -7.42 -14.24
CA VAL A 145 -4.48 -7.46 -15.01
C VAL A 145 -5.52 -6.51 -14.42
N MET A 146 -5.77 -6.62 -13.11
CA MET A 146 -6.87 -5.90 -12.45
C MET A 146 -6.65 -4.39 -12.42
N THR A 147 -5.44 -3.94 -12.09
CA THR A 147 -5.16 -2.49 -12.00
C THR A 147 -5.32 -1.79 -13.36
N PRO A 148 -4.66 -2.24 -14.46
CA PRO A 148 -4.86 -1.63 -15.77
C PRO A 148 -6.31 -1.70 -16.28
N PHE A 149 -6.99 -2.82 -16.04
CA PHE A 149 -8.39 -3.01 -16.46
C PHE A 149 -9.33 -2.00 -15.77
N LEU A 150 -9.21 -1.86 -14.45
CA LEU A 150 -10.05 -0.94 -13.69
C LEU A 150 -9.72 0.52 -14.01
N VAL A 151 -8.44 0.87 -14.15
CA VAL A 151 -8.04 2.23 -14.55
C VAL A 151 -8.55 2.55 -15.96
N TYR A 152 -8.46 1.61 -16.91
CA TYR A 152 -8.97 1.79 -18.27
C TYR A 152 -10.47 2.12 -18.27
N ILE A 153 -11.27 1.40 -17.50
CA ILE A 153 -12.72 1.62 -17.43
C ILE A 153 -13.08 2.89 -16.67
N LEU A 154 -12.42 3.13 -15.53
CA LEU A 154 -12.85 4.18 -14.60
C LEU A 154 -12.23 5.53 -14.90
N ALA A 155 -10.95 5.60 -15.33
CA ALA A 155 -10.26 6.84 -15.65
C ALA A 155 -10.45 7.28 -17.10
N GLY A 156 -10.91 6.40 -18.00
CA GLY A 156 -11.12 6.69 -19.41
C GLY A 156 -12.09 7.84 -19.70
N ALA A 157 -12.91 8.24 -18.71
CA ALA A 157 -13.78 9.41 -18.81
C ALA A 157 -13.03 10.75 -18.67
N TRP A 158 -11.79 10.74 -18.18
CA TRP A 158 -10.98 11.93 -17.93
C TRP A 158 -9.72 12.01 -18.79
N VAL A 159 -9.09 10.85 -19.06
CA VAL A 159 -7.81 10.76 -19.79
C VAL A 159 -7.77 9.52 -20.68
N GLU A 160 -6.96 9.58 -21.74
CA GLU A 160 -6.67 8.39 -22.54
C GLU A 160 -5.79 7.42 -21.74
N VAL A 161 -6.23 6.16 -21.66
CA VAL A 161 -5.52 5.10 -20.94
C VAL A 161 -5.07 4.03 -21.91
N SER A 162 -3.75 3.84 -22.02
CA SER A 162 -3.19 2.72 -22.77
C SER A 162 -3.14 1.46 -21.89
N PHE A 163 -4.12 0.57 -22.06
CA PHE A 163 -4.24 -0.67 -21.28
C PHE A 163 -2.95 -1.51 -21.31
N TRP A 164 -2.43 -1.80 -22.51
CA TRP A 164 -1.25 -2.65 -22.65
C TRP A 164 0.04 -2.02 -22.11
N ALA A 165 0.21 -0.71 -22.26
CA ALA A 165 1.35 0.00 -21.69
C ALA A 165 1.32 -0.09 -20.15
N MET A 166 0.13 0.04 -19.55
CA MET A 166 -0.03 -0.14 -18.11
C MET A 166 0.21 -1.57 -17.65
N VAL A 167 -0.32 -2.58 -18.35
CA VAL A 167 -0.03 -3.99 -18.06
C VAL A 167 1.48 -4.22 -18.02
N LEU A 168 2.19 -3.77 -19.05
CA LEU A 168 3.64 -3.93 -19.14
C LEU A 168 4.37 -3.20 -18.00
N SER A 169 3.90 -2.01 -17.63
CA SER A 169 4.45 -1.24 -16.50
C SER A 169 4.28 -2.01 -15.18
N VAL A 170 3.08 -2.53 -14.90
CA VAL A 170 2.82 -3.29 -13.65
C VAL A 170 3.63 -4.59 -13.63
N VAL A 171 3.71 -5.31 -14.75
CA VAL A 171 4.53 -6.52 -14.85
C VAL A 171 6.00 -6.22 -14.53
N LYS A 172 6.56 -5.16 -15.12
CA LYS A 172 7.97 -4.79 -14.92
C LYS A 172 8.28 -4.31 -13.52
N VAL A 173 7.38 -3.54 -12.91
CA VAL A 173 7.66 -2.82 -11.66
C VAL A 173 7.20 -3.61 -10.43
N ILE A 174 6.25 -4.53 -10.58
CA ILE A 174 5.73 -5.36 -9.49
C ILE A 174 6.02 -6.84 -9.72
N LEU A 175 5.44 -7.43 -10.78
CA LEU A 175 5.41 -8.88 -10.90
C LEU A 175 6.82 -9.46 -11.00
N ILE A 176 7.65 -8.93 -11.88
CA ILE A 176 9.03 -9.40 -12.06
C ILE A 176 9.85 -9.25 -10.77
N PRO A 177 9.92 -8.09 -10.11
CA PRO A 177 10.69 -7.95 -8.87
C PRO A 177 10.18 -8.87 -7.75
N VAL A 178 8.87 -8.99 -7.55
CA VAL A 178 8.30 -9.88 -6.52
C VAL A 178 8.67 -11.35 -6.80
N LEU A 179 8.49 -11.81 -8.04
CA LEU A 179 8.83 -13.19 -8.42
C LEU A 179 10.33 -13.47 -8.29
N LEU A 180 11.19 -12.51 -8.65
CA LEU A 180 12.64 -12.63 -8.44
C LEU A 180 12.98 -12.70 -6.95
N GLY A 181 12.33 -11.92 -6.11
CA GLY A 181 12.51 -12.00 -4.66
C GLY A 181 12.11 -13.36 -4.08
N ILE A 182 10.93 -13.87 -4.45
CA ILE A 182 10.47 -15.21 -4.05
C ILE A 182 11.43 -16.30 -4.54
N LEU A 183 11.85 -16.22 -5.81
CA LEU A 183 12.79 -17.17 -6.40
C LEU A 183 14.11 -17.17 -5.64
N LEU A 184 14.70 -15.99 -5.38
CA LEU A 184 15.96 -15.90 -4.65
C LEU A 184 15.82 -16.47 -3.25
N ARG A 185 14.73 -16.16 -2.54
CA ARG A 185 14.44 -16.75 -1.23
C ARG A 185 14.36 -18.27 -1.29
N THR A 186 13.66 -18.80 -2.28
CA THR A 186 13.50 -20.26 -2.44
C THR A 186 14.84 -20.96 -2.72
N LEU A 187 15.73 -20.33 -3.51
CA LEU A 187 17.02 -20.90 -3.89
C LEU A 187 18.08 -20.80 -2.77
N VAL A 188 18.09 -19.69 -2.04
CA VAL A 188 19.13 -19.38 -1.04
C VAL A 188 18.72 -19.78 0.38
N GLY A 189 17.42 -19.97 0.62
CA GLY A 189 16.88 -20.42 1.92
C GLY A 189 17.12 -19.43 3.05
N GLU A 190 17.42 -19.93 4.24
CA GLU A 190 17.58 -19.14 5.47
C GLU A 190 18.70 -18.07 5.39
N HIS A 191 19.67 -18.19 4.47
CA HIS A 191 20.70 -17.17 4.30
C HIS A 191 20.15 -15.82 3.84
N VAL A 192 18.95 -15.80 3.23
CA VAL A 192 18.23 -14.58 2.85
C VAL A 192 17.66 -13.85 4.07
N ASP A 193 17.45 -14.52 5.20
CA ASP A 193 16.83 -13.89 6.37
C ASP A 193 17.63 -12.68 6.86
N LYS A 194 18.95 -12.75 6.85
CA LYS A 194 19.83 -11.61 7.19
C LYS A 194 19.66 -10.40 6.26
N VAL A 195 19.38 -10.66 4.98
CA VAL A 195 19.11 -9.62 3.98
C VAL A 195 17.68 -9.10 4.16
N SER A 196 16.72 -9.98 4.44
CA SER A 196 15.33 -9.62 4.70
C SER A 196 15.18 -8.66 5.88
N ASP A 197 16.01 -8.79 6.92
CA ASP A 197 16.02 -7.89 8.09
C ASP A 197 16.42 -6.45 7.75
N VAL A 198 17.18 -6.26 6.66
CA VAL A 198 17.61 -4.94 6.18
C VAL A 198 16.62 -4.35 5.17
N MET A 199 15.79 -5.17 4.51
CA MET A 199 14.84 -4.74 3.49
C MET A 199 13.87 -3.64 3.95
N PRO A 200 13.33 -3.65 5.19
CA PRO A 200 12.49 -2.56 5.67
C PRO A 200 13.19 -1.20 5.63
N LEU A 201 14.46 -1.14 5.99
CA LEU A 201 15.25 0.10 5.93
C LEU A 201 15.42 0.58 4.48
N ILE A 202 15.76 -0.33 3.57
CA ILE A 202 15.88 -0.03 2.14
C ILE A 202 14.55 0.47 1.58
N SER A 203 13.44 -0.17 1.96
CA SER A 203 12.09 0.24 1.57
C SER A 203 11.74 1.63 2.08
N VAL A 204 12.07 1.96 3.34
CA VAL A 204 11.86 3.31 3.89
C VAL A 204 12.63 4.35 3.09
N VAL A 205 13.91 4.11 2.80
CA VAL A 205 14.74 5.02 1.99
C VAL A 205 14.13 5.21 0.60
N ALA A 206 13.77 4.12 -0.07
CA ALA A 206 13.16 4.17 -1.40
C ALA A 206 11.82 4.94 -1.40
N ILE A 207 10.94 4.71 -0.40
CA ILE A 207 9.68 5.44 -0.25
C ILE A 207 9.93 6.94 -0.04
N VAL A 208 10.88 7.30 0.82
CA VAL A 208 11.25 8.71 1.08
C VAL A 208 11.76 9.38 -0.20
N MET A 209 12.58 8.68 -1.00
CA MET A 209 13.06 9.20 -2.28
C MET A 209 11.92 9.39 -3.28
N ILE A 210 11.00 8.43 -3.40
CA ILE A 210 9.81 8.55 -4.26
C ILE A 210 8.98 9.77 -3.86
N ILE A 211 8.60 9.87 -2.58
CA ILE A 211 7.72 10.93 -2.10
C ILE A 211 8.43 12.28 -2.15
N GLY A 212 9.71 12.34 -1.76
CA GLY A 212 10.52 13.55 -1.82
C GLY A 212 10.61 14.11 -3.24
N GLY A 213 10.89 13.27 -4.23
CA GLY A 213 10.89 13.66 -5.64
C GLY A 213 9.54 14.25 -6.09
N ILE A 214 8.42 13.59 -5.73
CA ILE A 214 7.08 14.05 -6.10
C ILE A 214 6.73 15.37 -5.45
N VAL A 215 7.05 15.54 -4.16
CA VAL A 215 6.83 16.80 -3.45
C VAL A 215 7.64 17.91 -4.08
N ALA A 216 8.89 17.66 -4.45
CA ALA A 216 9.76 18.65 -5.09
C ALA A 216 9.20 19.18 -6.40
N ILE A 217 8.73 18.29 -7.31
CA ILE A 217 8.20 18.72 -8.62
C ILE A 217 6.80 19.32 -8.54
N ASN A 218 6.02 19.01 -7.48
CA ASN A 218 4.66 19.49 -7.31
C ASN A 218 4.51 20.55 -6.20
N ALA A 219 5.62 21.11 -5.68
CA ALA A 219 5.61 21.97 -4.51
C ALA A 219 4.62 23.16 -4.61
N GLU A 220 4.56 23.84 -5.76
CA GLU A 220 3.62 24.95 -5.98
C GLU A 220 2.16 24.51 -6.01
N LYS A 221 1.91 23.35 -6.61
CA LYS A 221 0.56 22.78 -6.71
C LYS A 221 0.06 22.22 -5.38
N ILE A 222 0.96 21.72 -4.54
CA ILE A 222 0.62 21.28 -3.18
C ILE A 222 0.04 22.44 -2.36
N LEU A 223 0.53 23.66 -2.51
CA LEU A 223 -0.03 24.83 -1.84
C LEU A 223 -1.48 25.14 -2.26
N SER A 224 -1.81 24.90 -3.53
CA SER A 224 -3.13 25.23 -4.07
C SER A 224 -4.15 24.13 -3.93
N CYS A 225 -3.76 22.84 -4.04
CA CYS A 225 -4.68 21.72 -4.04
C CYS A 225 -4.42 20.66 -2.96
N GLY A 226 -3.34 20.79 -2.16
CA GLY A 226 -2.95 19.76 -1.18
C GLY A 226 -4.00 19.48 -0.12
N VAL A 227 -4.71 20.50 0.37
CA VAL A 227 -5.80 20.33 1.34
C VAL A 227 -6.98 19.55 0.73
N LEU A 228 -7.35 19.87 -0.52
CA LEU A 228 -8.39 19.16 -1.24
C LEU A 228 -7.99 17.67 -1.42
N VAL A 229 -6.78 17.42 -1.89
CA VAL A 229 -6.29 16.05 -2.11
C VAL A 229 -6.19 15.29 -0.80
N LEU A 230 -5.73 15.91 0.29
CA LEU A 230 -5.72 15.29 1.61
C LEU A 230 -7.12 14.89 2.06
N GLY A 231 -8.11 15.78 1.88
CA GLY A 231 -9.52 15.48 2.20
C GLY A 231 -10.06 14.30 1.41
N VAL A 232 -9.82 14.28 0.09
CA VAL A 232 -10.23 13.16 -0.79
C VAL A 232 -9.57 11.86 -0.35
N VAL A 233 -8.27 11.88 -0.13
CA VAL A 233 -7.48 10.71 0.30
C VAL A 233 -7.96 10.20 1.67
N ALA A 234 -8.23 11.11 2.61
CA ALA A 234 -8.71 10.74 3.93
C ALA A 234 -10.09 10.06 3.88
N ILE A 235 -11.02 10.62 3.10
CA ILE A 235 -12.34 10.02 2.90
C ILE A 235 -12.23 8.67 2.18
N HIS A 236 -11.41 8.58 1.12
CA HIS A 236 -11.19 7.35 0.37
C HIS A 236 -10.67 6.22 1.26
N ASN A 237 -9.61 6.47 2.04
CA ASN A 237 -9.04 5.51 2.98
C ASN A 237 -10.03 5.10 4.07
N PHE A 238 -10.75 6.07 4.67
CA PHE A 238 -11.77 5.82 5.69
C PHE A 238 -12.92 4.95 5.13
N CYS A 239 -13.46 5.30 3.97
CA CYS A 239 -14.50 4.51 3.30
C CYS A 239 -14.01 3.09 3.00
N GLY A 240 -12.76 2.93 2.53
CA GLY A 240 -12.16 1.62 2.30
C GLY A 240 -12.15 0.75 3.55
N MET A 241 -11.66 1.29 4.68
CA MET A 241 -11.65 0.56 5.96
C MET A 241 -13.07 0.23 6.44
N MET A 242 -14.00 1.18 6.38
CA MET A 242 -15.37 0.97 6.88
C MET A 242 -16.16 0.01 6.00
N LEU A 243 -16.08 0.16 4.68
CA LEU A 243 -16.79 -0.74 3.77
C LEU A 243 -16.14 -2.13 3.72
N GLY A 244 -14.81 -2.24 3.86
CA GLY A 244 -14.12 -3.52 4.04
C GLY A 244 -14.56 -4.23 5.32
N LEU A 245 -14.70 -3.49 6.42
CA LEU A 245 -15.24 -4.00 7.68
C LEU A 245 -16.70 -4.46 7.54
N LEU A 246 -17.52 -3.67 6.84
CA LEU A 246 -18.92 -4.01 6.58
C LEU A 246 -19.04 -5.26 5.70
N ALA A 247 -18.27 -5.34 4.60
CA ALA A 247 -18.25 -6.50 3.74
C ALA A 247 -17.89 -7.78 4.52
N ALA A 248 -16.83 -7.76 5.32
CA ALA A 248 -16.46 -8.90 6.14
C ALA A 248 -17.55 -9.29 7.15
N LYS A 249 -18.24 -8.31 7.76
CA LYS A 249 -19.34 -8.57 8.69
C LYS A 249 -20.55 -9.20 7.99
N ILE A 250 -20.91 -8.76 6.79
CA ILE A 250 -22.01 -9.32 5.99
C ILE A 250 -21.78 -10.81 5.73
N PHE A 251 -20.52 -11.21 5.50
CA PHE A 251 -20.15 -12.61 5.30
C PHE A 251 -19.86 -13.38 6.60
N HIS A 252 -20.18 -12.79 7.76
CA HIS A 252 -20.02 -13.39 9.11
C HIS A 252 -18.57 -13.83 9.38
N VAL A 253 -17.60 -13.02 8.95
CA VAL A 253 -16.18 -13.24 9.20
C VAL A 253 -15.86 -12.91 10.67
N GLU A 254 -15.01 -13.72 11.31
CA GLU A 254 -14.53 -13.52 12.68
C GLU A 254 -13.84 -12.17 12.88
N TYR A 255 -13.86 -11.63 14.12
CA TYR A 255 -13.40 -10.29 14.45
C TYR A 255 -11.95 -9.99 14.01
N THR A 256 -11.00 -10.90 14.29
CA THR A 256 -9.58 -10.72 13.95
C THR A 256 -9.35 -10.71 12.44
N ARG A 257 -10.07 -11.56 11.70
CA ARG A 257 -10.06 -11.64 10.24
C ARG A 257 -10.80 -10.46 9.61
N THR A 258 -11.91 -10.03 10.19
CA THR A 258 -12.62 -8.81 9.79
C THR A 258 -11.71 -7.59 9.91
N THR A 259 -10.87 -7.54 10.96
CA THR A 259 -9.87 -6.49 11.13
C THR A 259 -8.83 -6.51 10.01
N ALA A 260 -8.32 -7.69 9.67
CA ALA A 260 -7.36 -7.85 8.57
C ALA A 260 -7.96 -7.39 7.21
N ILE A 261 -9.20 -7.82 6.89
CA ILE A 261 -9.87 -7.43 5.64
C ILE A 261 -10.08 -5.92 5.60
N ALA A 262 -10.54 -5.30 6.68
CA ALA A 262 -10.78 -3.86 6.72
C ALA A 262 -9.50 -3.04 6.49
N ILE A 263 -8.41 -3.44 7.13
CA ILE A 263 -7.10 -2.79 6.99
C ILE A 263 -6.56 -2.99 5.57
N GLU A 264 -6.62 -4.21 5.04
CA GLU A 264 -6.13 -4.51 3.70
C GLU A 264 -6.85 -3.72 2.63
N VAL A 265 -8.20 -3.70 2.66
CA VAL A 265 -9.02 -2.93 1.71
C VAL A 265 -8.76 -1.43 1.83
N GLY A 266 -8.58 -0.90 3.05
CA GLY A 266 -8.33 0.53 3.25
C GLY A 266 -6.92 0.98 2.92
N MET A 267 -5.92 0.09 2.90
CA MET A 267 -4.50 0.45 2.75
C MET A 267 -3.96 0.01 1.39
N GLN A 268 -3.79 0.96 0.49
CA GLN A 268 -3.40 0.73 -0.89
C GLN A 268 -1.88 0.72 -1.10
N ASN A 269 -1.42 0.04 -2.15
CA ASN A 269 -0.07 0.20 -2.67
C ASN A 269 0.06 1.53 -3.41
N SER A 270 0.14 2.60 -2.63
CA SER A 270 0.24 3.98 -3.14
C SER A 270 1.52 4.24 -3.91
N GLY A 271 2.61 3.51 -3.59
CA GLY A 271 3.86 3.58 -4.37
C GLY A 271 3.66 3.12 -5.81
N LEU A 272 2.86 2.07 -6.04
CA LEU A 272 2.47 1.65 -7.38
C LEU A 272 1.66 2.74 -8.09
N ALA A 273 0.66 3.32 -7.44
CA ALA A 273 -0.16 4.39 -8.03
C ALA A 273 0.71 5.54 -8.52
N VAL A 274 1.68 5.97 -7.70
CA VAL A 274 2.66 7.00 -8.05
C VAL A 274 3.51 6.59 -9.25
N SER A 275 4.06 5.38 -9.23
CA SER A 275 4.92 4.88 -10.31
C SER A 275 4.16 4.76 -11.63
N LEU A 276 2.91 4.29 -11.59
CA LEU A 276 2.06 4.20 -12.79
C LEU A 276 1.70 5.58 -13.33
N ALA A 277 1.38 6.55 -12.45
CA ALA A 277 1.13 7.92 -12.84
C ALA A 277 2.35 8.52 -13.55
N ALA A 278 3.53 8.41 -12.94
CA ALA A 278 4.77 8.96 -13.49
C ALA A 278 5.19 8.30 -14.81
N ALA A 279 5.00 6.98 -14.94
CA ALA A 279 5.47 6.23 -16.11
C ALA A 279 4.50 6.28 -17.31
N ASN A 280 3.18 6.32 -17.08
CA ASN A 280 2.19 6.16 -18.14
C ASN A 280 1.41 7.46 -18.44
N PHE A 281 1.48 8.47 -17.56
CA PHE A 281 0.68 9.69 -17.67
C PHE A 281 1.54 10.95 -17.49
N VAL A 282 2.61 11.04 -18.27
CA VAL A 282 3.58 12.17 -18.20
C VAL A 282 2.92 13.52 -18.44
N ALA A 283 1.85 13.56 -19.25
CA ALA A 283 1.07 14.77 -19.51
C ALA A 283 0.23 15.21 -18.30
N ASN A 284 0.06 14.34 -17.28
CA ASN A 284 -0.76 14.56 -16.10
C ASN A 284 0.09 14.49 -14.81
N PRO A 285 1.03 15.41 -14.59
CA PRO A 285 2.01 15.31 -13.50
C PRO A 285 1.37 15.30 -12.10
N LEU A 286 0.21 15.96 -11.92
CA LEU A 286 -0.51 15.98 -10.66
C LEU A 286 -1.15 14.62 -10.29
N ALA A 287 -1.23 13.68 -11.23
CA ALA A 287 -1.73 12.34 -10.94
C ALA A 287 -0.86 11.56 -9.94
N THR A 288 0.39 11.97 -9.73
CA THR A 288 1.29 11.40 -8.71
C THR A 288 0.93 11.85 -7.28
N LEU A 289 0.30 13.01 -7.13
CA LEU A 289 0.08 13.66 -5.84
C LEU A 289 -0.88 12.89 -4.91
N PRO A 290 -2.04 12.37 -5.35
CA PRO A 290 -2.92 11.57 -4.49
C PRO A 290 -2.22 10.35 -3.91
N GLY A 291 -1.41 9.63 -4.70
CA GLY A 291 -0.63 8.48 -4.23
C GLY A 291 0.43 8.86 -3.19
N ALA A 292 1.12 9.97 -3.38
CA ALA A 292 2.11 10.47 -2.43
C ALA A 292 1.48 10.85 -1.08
N ILE A 293 0.37 11.59 -1.11
CA ILE A 293 -0.37 11.95 0.12
C ILE A 293 -0.96 10.72 0.78
N PHE A 294 -1.48 9.77 0.00
CA PHE A 294 -2.01 8.51 0.51
C PHE A 294 -0.94 7.69 1.25
N SER A 295 0.30 7.68 0.75
CA SER A 295 1.43 6.98 1.39
C SER A 295 1.69 7.44 2.83
N VAL A 296 1.46 8.71 3.12
CA VAL A 296 1.58 9.26 4.48
C VAL A 296 0.31 8.98 5.28
N TRP A 297 -0.84 9.35 4.70
CA TRP A 297 -2.12 9.33 5.39
C TRP A 297 -2.53 7.94 5.85
N HIS A 298 -2.44 6.92 4.99
CA HIS A 298 -2.90 5.58 5.32
C HIS A 298 -2.15 4.95 6.51
N ASN A 299 -0.89 5.30 6.72
CA ASN A 299 -0.12 4.86 7.88
C ASN A 299 -0.61 5.53 9.18
N ILE A 300 -0.97 6.80 9.13
CA ILE A 300 -1.52 7.53 10.28
C ILE A 300 -2.91 6.98 10.62
N ALA A 301 -3.81 6.96 9.65
CA ALA A 301 -5.18 6.49 9.83
C ALA A 301 -5.23 5.00 10.21
N GLY A 302 -4.39 4.17 9.58
CA GLY A 302 -4.24 2.75 9.90
C GLY A 302 -3.79 2.52 11.33
N SER A 303 -2.83 3.31 11.82
CA SER A 303 -2.36 3.21 13.21
C SER A 303 -3.46 3.59 14.21
N ILE A 304 -4.25 4.62 13.93
CA ILE A 304 -5.40 5.00 14.75
C ILE A 304 -6.45 3.89 14.75
N PHE A 305 -6.80 3.37 13.56
CA PHE A 305 -7.74 2.27 13.42
C PHE A 305 -7.27 1.01 14.13
N ALA A 306 -5.97 0.70 14.05
CA ALA A 306 -5.37 -0.43 14.75
C ALA A 306 -5.51 -0.31 16.27
N GLY A 307 -5.29 0.87 16.85
CA GLY A 307 -5.50 1.10 18.29
C GLY A 307 -6.94 0.82 18.72
N ILE A 308 -7.92 1.29 17.94
CA ILE A 308 -9.35 1.03 18.21
C ILE A 308 -9.67 -0.47 18.14
N ARG A 309 -9.15 -1.16 17.11
CA ARG A 309 -9.42 -2.60 16.92
C ARG A 309 -8.74 -3.45 17.99
N ARG A 310 -7.53 -3.08 18.41
CA ARG A 310 -6.77 -3.75 19.48
C ARG A 310 -7.54 -3.77 20.79
N SER A 311 -8.08 -2.62 21.20
CA SER A 311 -8.91 -2.51 22.41
C SER A 311 -10.14 -3.44 22.34
N GLY A 312 -10.72 -3.60 21.15
CA GLY A 312 -11.82 -4.55 20.93
C GLY A 312 -11.41 -6.02 21.10
N VAL A 313 -10.20 -6.40 20.67
CA VAL A 313 -9.65 -7.76 20.89
C VAL A 313 -9.46 -8.04 22.38
N GLU A 314 -8.82 -7.10 23.10
CA GLU A 314 -8.55 -7.22 24.53
C GLU A 314 -9.84 -7.34 25.36
N ASN A 315 -10.87 -6.57 25.03
CA ASN A 315 -12.17 -6.65 25.70
C ASN A 315 -12.85 -8.02 25.46
N ARG A 316 -12.83 -8.53 24.22
CA ARG A 316 -13.41 -9.84 23.89
C ARG A 316 -12.67 -11.00 24.55
N THR A 317 -11.36 -10.89 24.71
CA THR A 317 -10.58 -11.89 25.46
C THR A 317 -10.96 -11.88 26.95
N ARG A 318 -11.22 -10.71 27.54
CA ARG A 318 -11.66 -10.59 28.94
C ARG A 318 -13.07 -11.11 29.16
N THR A 319 -13.98 -10.98 28.19
CA THR A 319 -15.38 -11.45 28.30
C THR A 319 -15.57 -12.91 27.89
N GLY A 320 -14.52 -13.59 27.43
CA GLY A 320 -14.59 -15.00 26.99
C GLY A 320 -15.32 -15.19 25.65
N GLU A 321 -15.64 -14.13 24.93
CA GLU A 321 -16.33 -14.18 23.64
C GLU A 321 -15.44 -14.62 22.46
N ASN A 322 -14.13 -14.64 22.65
CA ASN A 322 -13.22 -15.27 21.70
C ASN A 322 -13.11 -16.75 22.05
N GLY A 323 -13.69 -17.62 21.23
CA GLY A 323 -13.49 -19.09 21.29
C GLY A 323 -12.04 -19.51 21.00
N VAL A 324 -11.06 -18.72 21.41
CA VAL A 324 -9.63 -19.01 21.35
C VAL A 324 -9.20 -19.36 22.77
N SER A 325 -9.23 -20.67 23.07
CA SER A 325 -8.43 -21.25 24.12
C SER A 325 -7.00 -20.77 23.97
N ALA A 326 -6.48 -20.16 25.04
CA ALA A 326 -5.05 -19.93 25.16
C ALA A 326 -4.34 -21.30 25.11
N ALA A 327 -3.65 -21.60 24.06
CA ALA A 327 -2.71 -22.70 23.92
C ALA A 327 -1.41 -22.13 23.33
#